data_deaa5a663a5f5bf162ac74226e1ef871
#
_entry.id   deaa5a663a5f5bf162ac74226e1ef871
#
_cell.length_a   1.000
_cell.length_b   1.000
_cell.length_c   1.000
_cell.angle_alpha   90.00
_cell.angle_beta   90.00
_cell.angle_gamma   90.00
#
_symmetry.space_group_name_H-M   'P 1'
#
loop_
_entity.id
_entity.type
_entity.pdbx_description
1 polymer ?
#
loop_
_entity_poly.entity_id
_entity_poly.type
_entity_poly.pdbx_seq_one_letter_code
_entity_poly.pdbx_strand_id
1 'polypeptide(L)'
;MNTKTLAILITLLTCVLIGAPAHDAVAQFNAADFEYGDRFKMADGETPEIWNPAMRKLLDGGPMIGGTVRATDPRTYCAMAAAGYDFIWVEMQHEATTWEQVSRFWKTCPGPAAPGVRVAYADEREIQHATDMGAAVIVVPTIDSVEEAQEAVNWTYFPPIGRRSAGGGQGMSEIWNEVPGGYRQTWNDNVVLILMIETLEGVEAAREIAKLPGVDGLFAASGDLGNFSGFGEGDAEYEAIITEVATAAKDAGIHACAPLRWADRPEFTCFQAATEGANIRRGAAAELQQAAERFGSSGGGGAGRTASSAGPTLANLTAECSSITYEADCFSAVESAAEAATSMSDSDKALIGRRVRELIAANPSQASQMRSIASAGGLDVG
;
A
#
# COMPACT_ATOMS: atom_id res chain seq x y z
N MET A 1 45.62 24.28 -82.43
CA MET A 1 45.08 23.37 -81.45
C MET A 1 44.44 22.18 -82.13
N ASN A 2 44.92 20.98 -81.87
CA ASN A 2 44.60 19.79 -82.66
C ASN A 2 43.24 19.19 -82.16
N THR A 3 42.37 18.88 -83.12
CA THR A 3 41.01 18.43 -82.90
C THR A 3 40.87 17.21 -82.00
N LYS A 4 41.95 16.45 -81.80
CA LYS A 4 42.04 15.29 -80.91
C LYS A 4 42.13 15.69 -79.42
N THR A 5 42.66 16.87 -79.12
CA THR A 5 42.79 17.34 -77.73
C THR A 5 41.46 17.91 -77.20
N LEU A 6 40.58 18.41 -78.07
CA LEU A 6 39.27 18.94 -77.70
C LEU A 6 38.27 17.81 -77.39
N ALA A 7 38.38 16.68 -78.11
CA ALA A 7 37.48 15.51 -77.88
C ALA A 7 37.78 14.82 -76.52
N ILE A 8 39.03 14.80 -76.06
CA ILE A 8 39.39 14.21 -74.78
C ILE A 8 38.92 15.08 -73.59
N LEU A 9 38.95 16.42 -73.74
CA LEU A 9 38.44 17.31 -72.68
C LEU A 9 36.93 17.27 -72.49
N ILE A 10 36.19 17.08 -73.63
CA ILE A 10 34.70 16.97 -73.54
C ILE A 10 34.28 15.61 -72.94
N THR A 11 35.02 14.55 -73.22
CA THR A 11 34.70 13.22 -72.66
C THR A 11 35.03 13.10 -71.15
N LEU A 12 35.99 13.88 -70.66
CA LEU A 12 36.32 13.95 -69.25
C LEU A 12 35.33 14.83 -68.46
N LEU A 13 34.66 15.78 -69.07
CA LEU A 13 33.72 16.66 -68.42
C LEU A 13 32.30 16.02 -68.31
N THR A 14 31.99 15.02 -69.14
CA THR A 14 30.71 14.29 -69.06
C THR A 14 30.71 13.11 -68.13
N CYS A 15 31.87 12.65 -67.70
CA CYS A 15 31.97 11.53 -66.71
C CYS A 15 31.83 11.97 -65.23
N VAL A 16 31.79 13.26 -64.92
CA VAL A 16 31.67 13.78 -63.56
C VAL A 16 30.23 14.06 -63.16
N LEU A 17 29.26 13.89 -64.03
CA LEU A 17 27.84 14.10 -63.76
C LEU A 17 27.00 12.81 -63.69
N ILE A 18 27.63 11.63 -63.61
CA ILE A 18 26.89 10.41 -63.36
C ILE A 18 26.88 10.15 -61.84
N GLY A 19 25.82 10.62 -61.26
CA GLY A 19 25.14 10.04 -60.10
C GLY A 19 26.05 9.82 -58.87
N ALA A 20 26.12 10.81 -57.99
CA ALA A 20 26.13 10.41 -56.57
C ALA A 20 24.86 9.59 -56.34
N PRO A 21 24.91 8.38 -55.80
CA PRO A 21 23.69 7.70 -55.41
C PRO A 21 22.94 8.65 -54.48
N ALA A 22 21.69 8.95 -54.82
CA ALA A 22 20.80 9.54 -53.86
C ALA A 22 20.83 8.57 -52.66
N HIS A 23 21.54 8.96 -51.62
CA HIS A 23 21.28 8.33 -50.34
C HIS A 23 19.82 8.61 -50.07
N ASP A 24 18.97 7.61 -50.25
CA ASP A 24 17.63 7.65 -49.70
C ASP A 24 17.83 8.07 -48.27
N ALA A 25 17.41 9.27 -47.93
CA ALA A 25 17.45 9.76 -46.58
C ALA A 25 16.57 8.78 -45.78
N VAL A 26 17.20 7.88 -45.06
CA VAL A 26 16.46 7.00 -44.14
C VAL A 26 15.68 7.95 -43.26
N ALA A 27 14.36 7.90 -43.37
CA ALA A 27 13.50 8.73 -42.55
C ALA A 27 13.94 8.60 -41.10
N GLN A 28 14.31 9.69 -40.46
CA GLN A 28 14.73 9.69 -39.08
C GLN A 28 13.56 9.17 -38.26
N PHE A 29 13.82 8.13 -37.46
CA PHE A 29 12.80 7.59 -36.52
C PHE A 29 12.36 8.70 -35.56
N ASN A 30 11.05 8.92 -35.48
CA ASN A 30 10.45 9.85 -34.53
C ASN A 30 9.42 9.06 -33.69
N ALA A 31 9.68 8.94 -32.38
CA ALA A 31 8.80 8.22 -31.48
C ALA A 31 7.37 8.81 -31.40
N ALA A 32 7.21 10.11 -31.67
CA ALA A 32 5.90 10.78 -31.69
C ALA A 32 4.99 10.33 -32.85
N ASP A 33 5.55 9.67 -33.88
CA ASP A 33 4.77 9.14 -35.00
C ASP A 33 4.11 7.79 -34.66
N PHE A 34 4.39 7.25 -33.48
CA PHE A 34 3.86 5.97 -33.03
C PHE A 34 2.88 6.18 -31.89
N GLU A 35 1.65 5.83 -32.10
CA GLU A 35 0.64 5.70 -31.05
C GLU A 35 0.61 4.25 -30.53
N TYR A 36 0.20 4.08 -29.26
CA TYR A 36 -0.10 2.76 -28.73
C TYR A 36 -1.33 2.21 -29.44
N GLY A 37 -1.10 1.31 -30.41
CA GLY A 37 -2.14 0.76 -31.26
C GLY A 37 -3.21 -0.03 -30.51
N ASP A 38 -4.31 -0.31 -31.19
CA ASP A 38 -5.47 -1.00 -30.65
C ASP A 38 -5.22 -2.48 -30.30
N ARG A 39 -4.04 -3.02 -30.63
CA ARG A 39 -3.67 -4.41 -30.39
C ARG A 39 -3.85 -4.87 -28.93
N PHE A 40 -3.70 -3.95 -28.00
CA PHE A 40 -3.77 -4.23 -26.56
C PHE A 40 -4.99 -3.59 -25.89
N LYS A 41 -5.90 -3.04 -26.69
CA LYS A 41 -7.17 -2.51 -26.23
C LYS A 41 -8.25 -3.59 -26.37
N MET A 42 -9.23 -3.49 -25.51
CA MET A 42 -10.44 -4.29 -25.62
C MET A 42 -11.23 -3.86 -26.86
N ALA A 43 -11.88 -4.81 -27.50
CA ALA A 43 -12.74 -4.50 -28.65
C ALA A 43 -13.99 -3.71 -28.21
N ASP A 44 -14.55 -2.91 -29.13
CA ASP A 44 -15.76 -2.16 -28.86
C ASP A 44 -16.91 -3.06 -28.42
N GLY A 45 -17.51 -2.75 -27.31
CA GLY A 45 -18.64 -3.51 -26.75
C GLY A 45 -18.24 -4.66 -25.81
N GLU A 46 -16.98 -4.94 -25.65
CA GLU A 46 -16.47 -5.83 -24.60
C GLU A 46 -16.37 -5.08 -23.27
N THR A 47 -16.59 -5.78 -22.17
CA THR A 47 -16.45 -5.24 -20.80
C THR A 47 -15.30 -5.91 -20.10
N PRO A 48 -14.52 -5.18 -19.29
CA PRO A 48 -13.43 -5.77 -18.50
C PRO A 48 -13.92 -6.88 -17.59
N GLU A 49 -13.17 -7.96 -17.53
CA GLU A 49 -13.40 -8.98 -16.52
C GLU A 49 -12.56 -8.67 -15.29
N ILE A 50 -13.23 -8.37 -14.19
CA ILE A 50 -12.56 -8.01 -12.93
C ILE A 50 -12.32 -9.26 -12.09
N TRP A 51 -11.08 -9.70 -12.06
CA TRP A 51 -10.62 -10.86 -11.29
C TRP A 51 -10.23 -10.48 -9.86
N ASN A 52 -9.71 -9.25 -9.68
CA ASN A 52 -9.21 -8.77 -8.40
C ASN A 52 -10.36 -8.45 -7.44
N PRO A 53 -10.52 -9.16 -6.31
CA PRO A 53 -11.57 -8.85 -5.34
C PRO A 53 -11.42 -7.45 -4.73
N ALA A 54 -10.20 -6.93 -4.59
CA ALA A 54 -9.96 -5.57 -4.11
C ALA A 54 -10.48 -4.53 -5.12
N MET A 55 -10.21 -4.70 -6.41
CA MET A 55 -10.73 -3.81 -7.46
C MET A 55 -12.28 -3.84 -7.50
N ARG A 56 -12.90 -5.02 -7.37
CA ARG A 56 -14.37 -5.10 -7.27
C ARG A 56 -14.92 -4.26 -6.13
N LYS A 57 -14.27 -4.32 -4.96
CA LYS A 57 -14.68 -3.52 -3.80
C LYS A 57 -14.58 -2.03 -4.05
N LEU A 58 -13.51 -1.57 -4.72
CA LEU A 58 -13.36 -0.17 -5.09
C LEU A 58 -14.47 0.25 -6.07
N LEU A 59 -14.72 -0.54 -7.11
CA LEU A 59 -15.77 -0.27 -8.09
C LEU A 59 -17.18 -0.24 -7.48
N ASP A 60 -17.41 -1.02 -6.40
CA ASP A 60 -18.65 -1.03 -5.62
C ASP A 60 -18.74 0.13 -4.60
N GLY A 61 -17.71 0.99 -4.51
CA GLY A 61 -17.64 2.11 -3.57
C GLY A 61 -17.05 1.79 -2.19
N GLY A 62 -16.44 0.62 -2.02
CA GLY A 62 -15.82 0.16 -0.77
C GLY A 62 -16.83 -0.44 0.23
N PRO A 63 -16.43 -0.70 1.48
CA PRO A 63 -15.05 -0.60 1.94
C PRO A 63 -14.15 -1.73 1.41
N MET A 64 -12.94 -1.39 1.00
CA MET A 64 -11.87 -2.34 0.70
C MET A 64 -10.95 -2.48 1.92
N ILE A 65 -10.71 -3.70 2.38
CA ILE A 65 -9.93 -3.95 3.61
C ILE A 65 -8.76 -4.88 3.33
N GLY A 66 -7.54 -4.38 3.55
CA GLY A 66 -6.29 -5.14 3.43
C GLY A 66 -5.76 -5.59 4.79
N GLY A 67 -5.52 -6.90 4.95
CA GLY A 67 -4.85 -7.45 6.12
C GLY A 67 -3.34 -7.29 6.01
N THR A 68 -2.65 -6.81 7.05
CA THR A 68 -1.20 -6.59 7.02
C THR A 68 -0.44 -7.85 7.43
N VAL A 69 0.59 -8.22 6.65
CA VAL A 69 1.51 -9.32 6.96
C VAL A 69 2.95 -8.82 7.01
N ARG A 70 3.59 -9.02 8.14
CA ARG A 70 4.98 -8.69 8.45
C ARG A 70 5.83 -9.95 8.65
N ALA A 71 5.18 -11.09 8.94
CA ALA A 71 5.84 -12.37 9.11
C ALA A 71 6.39 -12.91 7.78
N THR A 72 7.53 -13.60 7.86
CA THR A 72 8.19 -14.23 6.71
C THR A 72 7.80 -15.70 6.50
N ASP A 73 6.88 -16.22 7.31
CA ASP A 73 6.39 -17.60 7.23
C ASP A 73 5.18 -17.72 6.28
N PRO A 74 5.23 -18.57 5.24
CA PRO A 74 4.12 -18.75 4.31
C PRO A 74 2.81 -19.21 4.96
N ARG A 75 2.85 -19.97 6.06
CA ARG A 75 1.62 -20.42 6.73
C ARG A 75 0.88 -19.25 7.37
N THR A 76 1.61 -18.30 7.93
CA THR A 76 1.04 -17.07 8.46
C THR A 76 0.38 -16.26 7.37
N TYR A 77 1.05 -16.07 6.24
CA TYR A 77 0.45 -15.43 5.06
C TYR A 77 -0.83 -16.16 4.61
N CYS A 78 -0.78 -17.49 4.49
CA CYS A 78 -1.94 -18.29 4.09
C CYS A 78 -3.14 -18.14 5.04
N ALA A 79 -2.89 -18.12 6.34
CA ALA A 79 -3.93 -17.90 7.33
C ALA A 79 -4.59 -16.53 7.17
N MET A 80 -3.80 -15.49 6.96
CA MET A 80 -4.29 -14.14 6.70
C MET A 80 -5.06 -14.05 5.38
N ALA A 81 -4.53 -14.65 4.30
CA ALA A 81 -5.18 -14.65 2.99
C ALA A 81 -6.56 -15.35 2.99
N ALA A 82 -6.75 -16.30 3.90
CA ALA A 82 -8.01 -17.03 4.09
C ALA A 82 -8.96 -16.37 5.12
N ALA A 83 -8.55 -15.29 5.80
CA ALA A 83 -9.31 -14.70 6.90
C ALA A 83 -10.50 -13.83 6.46
N GLY A 84 -10.65 -13.55 5.15
CA GLY A 84 -11.77 -12.77 4.61
C GLY A 84 -11.42 -11.33 4.24
N TYR A 85 -10.16 -10.96 4.24
CA TYR A 85 -9.69 -9.69 3.69
C TYR A 85 -9.86 -9.63 2.17
N ASP A 86 -10.03 -8.44 1.61
CA ASP A 86 -10.10 -8.24 0.16
C ASP A 86 -8.72 -8.41 -0.48
N PHE A 87 -7.66 -8.00 0.22
CA PHE A 87 -6.27 -8.21 -0.18
C PHE A 87 -5.36 -8.41 1.04
N ILE A 88 -4.14 -8.89 0.82
CA ILE A 88 -3.11 -8.95 1.84
C ILE A 88 -2.01 -7.95 1.51
N TRP A 89 -1.76 -7.06 2.43
CA TRP A 89 -0.70 -6.09 2.41
C TRP A 89 0.58 -6.73 2.98
N VAL A 90 1.46 -7.27 2.13
CA VAL A 90 2.79 -7.70 2.56
C VAL A 90 3.65 -6.47 2.76
N GLU A 91 4.26 -6.35 3.92
CA GLU A 91 5.06 -5.20 4.31
C GLU A 91 6.52 -5.40 3.89
N MET A 92 7.07 -4.50 3.09
CA MET A 92 8.48 -4.51 2.69
C MET A 92 9.23 -3.22 3.03
N GLN A 93 8.53 -2.12 3.35
CA GLN A 93 9.20 -0.85 3.67
C GLN A 93 9.89 -0.90 5.04
N HIS A 94 9.24 -1.48 6.05
CA HIS A 94 9.74 -1.50 7.41
C HIS A 94 10.09 -2.91 7.90
N GLU A 95 10.11 -3.90 7.00
CA GLU A 95 10.48 -5.27 7.30
C GLU A 95 11.60 -5.77 6.40
N ALA A 96 12.36 -6.74 6.88
CA ALA A 96 13.42 -7.39 6.11
C ALA A 96 12.89 -8.46 5.14
N THR A 97 11.67 -8.29 4.64
CA THR A 97 11.02 -9.21 3.70
C THR A 97 11.68 -9.08 2.32
N THR A 98 11.96 -10.20 1.68
CA THR A 98 12.57 -10.24 0.34
C THR A 98 11.55 -10.60 -0.73
N TRP A 99 11.81 -10.22 -1.98
CA TRP A 99 10.97 -10.60 -3.12
C TRP A 99 10.86 -12.12 -3.31
N GLU A 100 11.87 -12.89 -2.94
CA GLU A 100 11.79 -14.36 -2.94
C GLU A 100 10.73 -14.87 -1.95
N GLN A 101 10.68 -14.28 -0.75
CA GLN A 101 9.67 -14.63 0.26
C GLN A 101 8.27 -14.23 -0.20
N VAL A 102 8.08 -13.03 -0.72
CA VAL A 102 6.80 -12.55 -1.28
C VAL A 102 6.32 -13.50 -2.40
N SER A 103 7.18 -13.83 -3.36
CA SER A 103 6.86 -14.77 -4.43
C SER A 103 6.43 -16.15 -3.90
N ARG A 104 7.08 -16.61 -2.83
CA ARG A 104 6.72 -17.87 -2.16
C ARG A 104 5.33 -17.79 -1.52
N PHE A 105 4.99 -16.67 -0.88
CA PHE A 105 3.66 -16.47 -0.29
C PHE A 105 2.57 -16.60 -1.35
N TRP A 106 2.66 -15.85 -2.43
CA TRP A 106 1.64 -15.80 -3.47
C TRP A 106 1.51 -17.11 -4.24
N LYS A 107 2.61 -17.82 -4.48
CA LYS A 107 2.59 -19.15 -5.09
C LYS A 107 2.02 -20.23 -4.18
N THR A 108 2.22 -20.10 -2.86
CA THR A 108 1.72 -21.07 -1.88
C THR A 108 0.21 -20.85 -1.62
N CYS A 109 -0.23 -19.60 -1.56
CA CYS A 109 -1.60 -19.21 -1.26
C CYS A 109 -2.06 -18.08 -2.19
N PRO A 110 -2.54 -18.40 -3.40
CA PRO A 110 -2.92 -17.41 -4.41
C PRO A 110 -4.24 -16.67 -4.12
N GLY A 111 -4.91 -16.99 -3.04
CA GLY A 111 -6.19 -16.37 -2.67
C GLY A 111 -6.83 -17.05 -1.46
N PRO A 112 -8.08 -16.66 -1.08
CA PRO A 112 -9.03 -15.79 -1.80
C PRO A 112 -8.73 -14.29 -1.75
N ALA A 113 -7.97 -13.79 -0.77
CA ALA A 113 -7.56 -12.38 -0.78
C ALA A 113 -6.58 -12.09 -1.91
N ALA A 114 -6.69 -10.93 -2.55
CA ALA A 114 -5.77 -10.53 -3.60
C ALA A 114 -4.34 -10.38 -3.07
N PRO A 115 -3.31 -10.79 -3.84
CA PRO A 115 -1.93 -10.54 -3.48
C PRO A 115 -1.63 -9.04 -3.54
N GLY A 116 -1.17 -8.48 -2.43
CA GLY A 116 -0.82 -7.07 -2.33
C GLY A 116 0.50 -6.88 -1.61
N VAL A 117 1.12 -5.75 -1.81
CA VAL A 117 2.41 -5.39 -1.21
C VAL A 117 2.52 -3.89 -1.01
N ARG A 118 3.10 -3.47 0.11
CA ARG A 118 3.74 -2.17 0.19
C ARG A 118 5.19 -2.34 -0.21
N VAL A 119 5.57 -1.75 -1.32
CA VAL A 119 6.95 -1.80 -1.81
C VAL A 119 7.89 -1.05 -0.86
N ALA A 120 9.18 -1.41 -0.90
CA ALA A 120 10.17 -0.80 -0.01
C ALA A 120 10.42 0.69 -0.33
N TYR A 121 10.38 1.04 -1.61
CA TYR A 121 10.65 2.38 -2.12
C TYR A 121 9.79 2.70 -3.34
N ALA A 122 9.56 3.99 -3.58
CA ALA A 122 8.89 4.51 -4.78
C ALA A 122 9.84 4.52 -5.97
N ASP A 123 10.29 3.36 -6.45
CA ASP A 123 11.20 3.25 -7.59
C ASP A 123 10.77 2.17 -8.59
N GLU A 124 11.30 2.28 -9.84
CA GLU A 124 10.99 1.37 -10.94
C GLU A 124 11.27 -0.08 -10.57
N ARG A 125 12.39 -0.36 -9.91
CA ARG A 125 12.81 -1.72 -9.58
C ARG A 125 11.82 -2.41 -8.65
N GLU A 126 11.41 -1.74 -7.59
CA GLU A 126 10.49 -2.29 -6.60
C GLU A 126 9.10 -2.51 -7.21
N ILE A 127 8.59 -1.53 -7.95
CA ILE A 127 7.27 -1.62 -8.60
C ILE A 127 7.29 -2.66 -9.73
N GLN A 128 8.37 -2.74 -10.52
CA GLN A 128 8.52 -3.76 -11.56
C GLN A 128 8.55 -5.18 -10.96
N HIS A 129 9.26 -5.40 -9.84
CA HIS A 129 9.23 -6.69 -9.17
C HIS A 129 7.82 -7.03 -8.65
N ALA A 130 7.12 -6.08 -8.02
CA ALA A 130 5.76 -6.28 -7.55
C ALA A 130 4.84 -6.72 -8.67
N THR A 131 4.86 -5.96 -9.77
CA THR A 131 3.99 -6.21 -10.93
C THR A 131 4.33 -7.54 -11.62
N ASP A 132 5.59 -7.85 -11.83
CA ASP A 132 6.04 -9.07 -12.51
C ASP A 132 5.75 -10.33 -11.69
N MET A 133 5.73 -10.22 -10.38
CA MET A 133 5.34 -11.32 -9.49
C MET A 133 3.82 -11.49 -9.33
N GLY A 134 3.01 -10.52 -9.79
CA GLY A 134 1.55 -10.60 -9.81
C GLY A 134 0.87 -9.93 -8.62
N ALA A 135 1.45 -8.85 -8.06
CA ALA A 135 0.77 -8.02 -7.07
C ALA A 135 -0.49 -7.40 -7.67
N ALA A 136 -1.65 -7.76 -7.18
CA ALA A 136 -2.92 -7.18 -7.61
C ALA A 136 -3.26 -5.87 -6.89
N VAL A 137 -2.59 -5.57 -5.77
CA VAL A 137 -2.65 -4.30 -5.05
C VAL A 137 -1.22 -3.86 -4.75
N ILE A 138 -0.87 -2.66 -5.21
CA ILE A 138 0.46 -2.07 -5.00
C ILE A 138 0.29 -0.80 -4.18
N VAL A 139 0.95 -0.75 -3.05
CA VAL A 139 1.01 0.42 -2.18
C VAL A 139 2.42 1.01 -2.28
N VAL A 140 2.50 2.25 -2.71
CA VAL A 140 3.77 2.95 -2.90
C VAL A 140 3.94 3.99 -1.80
N PRO A 141 4.95 3.86 -0.94
CA PRO A 141 5.18 4.79 0.16
C PRO A 141 5.78 6.12 -0.31
N THR A 142 5.68 7.14 0.52
CA THR A 142 6.42 8.42 0.45
C THR A 142 6.33 9.09 -0.93
N ILE A 143 5.11 9.42 -1.34
CA ILE A 143 4.88 10.17 -2.58
C ILE A 143 4.76 11.65 -2.24
N ASP A 144 5.77 12.40 -2.60
CA ASP A 144 5.94 13.81 -2.24
C ASP A 144 5.61 14.79 -3.39
N SER A 145 5.52 14.29 -4.62
CA SER A 145 5.29 15.11 -5.80
C SER A 145 4.43 14.43 -6.87
N VAL A 146 3.90 15.24 -7.78
CA VAL A 146 3.15 14.74 -8.95
C VAL A 146 4.06 13.91 -9.87
N GLU A 147 5.32 14.30 -9.98
CA GLU A 147 6.33 13.61 -10.78
C GLU A 147 6.59 12.20 -10.26
N GLU A 148 6.77 12.02 -8.95
CA GLU A 148 6.94 10.70 -8.33
C GLU A 148 5.68 9.84 -8.47
N ALA A 149 4.50 10.43 -8.29
CA ALA A 149 3.24 9.75 -8.50
C ALA A 149 3.09 9.28 -9.97
N GLN A 150 3.45 10.13 -10.94
CA GLN A 150 3.44 9.77 -12.37
C GLN A 150 4.44 8.65 -12.67
N GLU A 151 5.61 8.65 -12.04
CA GLU A 151 6.58 7.56 -12.18
C GLU A 151 6.02 6.24 -11.62
N ALA A 152 5.35 6.26 -10.47
CA ALA A 152 4.68 5.08 -9.93
C ALA A 152 3.60 4.54 -10.89
N VAL A 153 2.78 5.40 -11.49
CA VAL A 153 1.82 5.03 -12.54
C VAL A 153 2.54 4.42 -13.74
N ASN A 154 3.62 5.07 -14.21
CA ASN A 154 4.39 4.60 -15.37
C ASN A 154 4.90 3.17 -15.19
N TRP A 155 5.34 2.81 -14.01
CA TRP A 155 5.89 1.47 -13.74
C TRP A 155 4.84 0.43 -13.38
N THR A 156 3.66 0.86 -12.94
CA THR A 156 2.56 -0.03 -12.59
C THR A 156 1.78 -0.50 -13.81
N TYR A 157 1.48 0.40 -14.74
CA TYR A 157 0.56 0.14 -15.85
C TYR A 157 1.26 -0.06 -17.18
N PHE A 158 0.72 -0.94 -17.99
CA PHE A 158 1.08 -1.01 -19.40
C PHE A 158 0.51 0.19 -20.18
N PRO A 159 1.07 0.51 -21.35
CA PRO A 159 0.47 1.51 -22.26
C PRO A 159 -1.03 1.21 -22.54
N PRO A 160 -1.88 2.22 -22.70
CA PRO A 160 -1.54 3.65 -22.80
C PRO A 160 -1.48 4.40 -21.45
N ILE A 161 -1.84 3.77 -20.32
CA ILE A 161 -1.89 4.42 -19.00
C ILE A 161 -0.49 4.73 -18.49
N GLY A 162 0.40 3.75 -18.55
CA GLY A 162 1.78 3.84 -18.11
C GLY A 162 2.76 3.32 -19.17
N ARG A 163 3.95 2.95 -18.70
CA ARG A 163 5.05 2.45 -19.56
C ARG A 163 5.73 1.21 -19.00
N ARG A 164 5.01 0.40 -18.22
CA ARG A 164 5.54 -0.83 -17.63
C ARG A 164 6.23 -1.69 -18.68
N SER A 165 7.43 -2.17 -18.37
CA SER A 165 8.17 -3.07 -19.24
C SER A 165 7.48 -4.42 -19.37
N ALA A 166 7.40 -4.94 -20.57
CA ALA A 166 6.82 -6.24 -20.86
C ALA A 166 7.90 -7.33 -20.84
N GLY A 167 7.92 -8.12 -19.77
CA GLY A 167 8.74 -9.33 -19.68
C GLY A 167 8.00 -10.59 -20.12
N GLY A 168 8.72 -11.67 -20.36
CA GLY A 168 8.12 -13.00 -20.54
C GLY A 168 7.89 -13.69 -19.19
N GLY A 169 6.80 -14.49 -19.08
CA GLY A 169 6.51 -15.26 -17.85
C GLY A 169 6.11 -14.42 -16.65
N GLN A 170 5.58 -13.24 -16.90
CA GLN A 170 5.10 -12.33 -15.85
C GLN A 170 3.86 -12.91 -15.17
N GLY A 171 3.84 -12.87 -13.85
CA GLY A 171 2.76 -13.13 -12.93
C GLY A 171 1.56 -13.91 -13.47
N MET A 172 0.51 -13.21 -13.85
CA MET A 172 -0.75 -13.77 -14.35
C MET A 172 -0.82 -13.91 -15.88
N SER A 173 0.28 -13.68 -16.61
CA SER A 173 0.27 -13.65 -18.08
C SER A 173 -0.25 -14.94 -18.73
N GLU A 174 0.09 -16.09 -18.17
CA GLU A 174 -0.37 -17.39 -18.70
C GLU A 174 -1.90 -17.57 -18.60
N ILE A 175 -2.51 -16.97 -17.55
CA ILE A 175 -3.95 -17.06 -17.32
C ILE A 175 -4.69 -16.01 -18.14
N TRP A 176 -4.19 -14.77 -18.17
CA TRP A 176 -4.91 -13.64 -18.75
C TRP A 176 -4.65 -13.39 -20.24
N ASN A 177 -3.76 -14.15 -20.86
CA ASN A 177 -3.60 -14.07 -22.32
C ASN A 177 -4.83 -14.55 -23.11
N GLU A 178 -5.63 -15.44 -22.53
CA GLU A 178 -6.80 -16.05 -23.17
C GLU A 178 -8.11 -15.26 -22.93
N VAL A 179 -8.06 -14.18 -22.13
CA VAL A 179 -9.24 -13.35 -21.88
C VAL A 179 -9.34 -12.18 -22.88
N PRO A 180 -10.53 -11.59 -23.09
CA PRO A 180 -10.70 -10.42 -23.94
C PRO A 180 -9.73 -9.29 -23.55
N GLY A 181 -9.07 -8.69 -24.54
CA GLY A 181 -8.02 -7.67 -24.35
C GLY A 181 -6.63 -8.25 -23.99
N GLY A 182 -6.56 -9.54 -23.64
CA GLY A 182 -5.31 -10.22 -23.27
C GLY A 182 -4.69 -9.72 -21.96
N TYR A 183 -3.51 -10.25 -21.64
CA TYR A 183 -2.85 -9.98 -20.35
C TYR A 183 -2.68 -8.52 -20.02
N ARG A 184 -2.24 -7.68 -20.96
CA ARG A 184 -1.92 -6.28 -20.67
C ARG A 184 -3.14 -5.45 -20.34
N GLN A 185 -4.21 -5.62 -21.10
CA GLN A 185 -5.46 -4.93 -20.83
C GLN A 185 -6.07 -5.43 -19.51
N THR A 186 -6.15 -6.76 -19.33
CA THR A 186 -6.67 -7.35 -18.09
C THR A 186 -5.87 -6.93 -16.87
N TRP A 187 -4.55 -6.82 -16.98
CA TRP A 187 -3.71 -6.25 -15.93
C TRP A 187 -4.13 -4.83 -15.59
N ASN A 188 -4.18 -3.95 -16.59
CA ASN A 188 -4.54 -2.53 -16.39
C ASN A 188 -5.93 -2.36 -15.77
N ASP A 189 -6.87 -3.26 -16.09
CA ASP A 189 -8.23 -3.23 -15.55
C ASP A 189 -8.33 -3.78 -14.12
N ASN A 190 -7.33 -4.52 -13.67
CA ASN A 190 -7.38 -5.27 -12.40
C ASN A 190 -6.40 -4.80 -11.33
N VAL A 191 -5.28 -4.15 -11.68
CA VAL A 191 -4.33 -3.71 -10.68
C VAL A 191 -4.87 -2.49 -9.92
N VAL A 192 -4.68 -2.47 -8.61
CA VAL A 192 -5.01 -1.34 -7.74
C VAL A 192 -3.72 -0.66 -7.32
N LEU A 193 -3.60 0.63 -7.60
CA LEU A 193 -2.48 1.47 -7.18
C LEU A 193 -2.90 2.45 -6.08
N ILE A 194 -2.30 2.31 -4.92
CA ILE A 194 -2.50 3.19 -3.77
C ILE A 194 -1.20 3.95 -3.51
N LEU A 195 -1.28 5.27 -3.48
CA LEU A 195 -0.15 6.14 -3.17
C LEU A 195 -0.26 6.65 -1.73
N MET A 196 0.83 6.52 -0.96
CA MET A 196 0.84 7.00 0.42
C MET A 196 1.27 8.46 0.46
N ILE A 197 0.41 9.28 1.03
CA ILE A 197 0.64 10.68 1.34
C ILE A 197 1.00 10.73 2.82
N GLU A 198 2.27 10.96 3.09
CA GLU A 198 2.82 10.83 4.44
C GLU A 198 3.77 11.97 4.85
N THR A 199 4.01 12.93 3.95
CA THR A 199 4.78 14.17 4.17
C THR A 199 3.93 15.40 3.92
N LEU A 200 4.37 16.57 4.38
CA LEU A 200 3.64 17.82 4.13
C LEU A 200 3.70 18.22 2.65
N GLU A 201 4.80 17.92 1.98
CA GLU A 201 4.98 18.10 0.53
C GLU A 201 3.97 17.25 -0.25
N GLY A 202 3.81 15.98 0.14
CA GLY A 202 2.80 15.10 -0.44
C GLY A 202 1.38 15.60 -0.22
N VAL A 203 1.07 16.17 0.95
CA VAL A 203 -0.23 16.78 1.23
C VAL A 203 -0.50 17.99 0.32
N GLU A 204 0.50 18.86 0.12
CA GLU A 204 0.39 19.99 -0.82
C GLU A 204 0.13 19.52 -2.26
N ALA A 205 0.74 18.41 -2.68
CA ALA A 205 0.59 17.84 -4.02
C ALA A 205 -0.66 16.94 -4.18
N ALA A 206 -1.33 16.53 -3.10
CA ALA A 206 -2.34 15.47 -3.09
C ALA A 206 -3.47 15.66 -4.10
N ARG A 207 -3.94 16.91 -4.31
CA ARG A 207 -5.01 17.21 -5.27
C ARG A 207 -4.61 16.96 -6.72
N GLU A 208 -3.36 17.23 -7.08
CA GLU A 208 -2.87 16.97 -8.43
C GLU A 208 -2.48 15.51 -8.62
N ILE A 209 -1.90 14.88 -7.59
CA ILE A 209 -1.63 13.44 -7.56
C ILE A 209 -2.91 12.63 -7.78
N ALA A 210 -3.99 12.97 -7.08
CA ALA A 210 -5.28 12.28 -7.18
C ALA A 210 -5.90 12.31 -8.59
N LYS A 211 -5.53 13.28 -9.43
CA LYS A 211 -6.06 13.41 -10.81
C LYS A 211 -5.33 12.55 -11.83
N LEU A 212 -4.21 11.96 -11.46
CA LEU A 212 -3.41 11.16 -12.39
C LEU A 212 -4.16 9.88 -12.78
N PRO A 213 -4.33 9.58 -14.08
CA PRO A 213 -4.92 8.33 -14.52
C PRO A 213 -4.13 7.12 -13.97
N GLY A 214 -4.84 6.16 -13.41
CA GLY A 214 -4.24 4.95 -12.82
C GLY A 214 -3.98 5.04 -11.32
N VAL A 215 -4.22 6.18 -10.67
CA VAL A 215 -4.25 6.25 -9.20
C VAL A 215 -5.65 5.87 -8.73
N ASP A 216 -5.75 4.80 -7.93
CA ASP A 216 -7.03 4.29 -7.41
C ASP A 216 -7.31 4.78 -5.99
N GLY A 217 -6.26 5.13 -5.24
CA GLY A 217 -6.43 5.63 -3.89
C GLY A 217 -5.25 6.44 -3.35
N LEU A 218 -5.56 7.38 -2.45
CA LEU A 218 -4.57 8.06 -1.63
C LEU A 218 -4.67 7.56 -0.19
N PHE A 219 -3.56 7.12 0.37
CA PHE A 219 -3.49 6.65 1.76
C PHE A 219 -2.96 7.76 2.66
N ALA A 220 -3.80 8.25 3.58
CA ALA A 220 -3.37 9.18 4.63
C ALA A 220 -2.59 8.41 5.70
N ALA A 221 -1.26 8.49 5.65
CA ALA A 221 -0.36 7.75 6.52
C ALA A 221 -0.26 8.42 7.90
N SER A 222 -1.16 8.02 8.78
CA SER A 222 -1.40 8.68 10.08
C SER A 222 -0.17 8.84 10.98
N GLY A 223 0.75 7.86 10.97
CA GLY A 223 1.97 7.91 11.77
C GLY A 223 2.95 8.96 11.27
N ASP A 224 3.28 8.89 9.98
CA ASP A 224 4.28 9.77 9.37
C ASP A 224 3.77 11.20 9.24
N LEU A 225 2.50 11.41 8.90
CA LEU A 225 1.89 12.74 8.91
C LEU A 225 1.95 13.38 10.31
N GLY A 226 1.77 12.59 11.38
CA GLY A 226 1.97 13.04 12.74
C GLY A 226 3.44 13.38 13.03
N ASN A 227 4.36 12.51 12.59
CA ASN A 227 5.80 12.71 12.80
C ASN A 227 6.32 13.97 12.10
N PHE A 228 5.93 14.19 10.83
CA PHE A 228 6.42 15.33 10.04
C PHE A 228 5.73 16.65 10.36
N SER A 229 4.45 16.62 10.77
CA SER A 229 3.74 17.84 11.18
C SER A 229 4.02 18.25 12.61
N GLY A 230 4.39 17.29 13.48
CA GLY A 230 4.53 17.52 14.92
C GLY A 230 3.20 17.58 15.68
N PHE A 231 2.08 17.27 15.01
CA PHE A 231 0.74 17.20 15.60
C PHE A 231 0.23 15.76 15.66
N GLY A 232 -0.74 15.50 16.53
CA GLY A 232 -1.31 14.16 16.71
C GLY A 232 -2.81 14.12 16.44
N GLU A 233 -3.33 12.91 16.39
CA GLU A 233 -4.76 12.66 16.21
C GLU A 233 -5.59 13.40 17.27
N GLY A 234 -6.57 14.19 16.83
CA GLY A 234 -7.37 15.09 17.65
C GLY A 234 -6.89 16.53 17.70
N ASP A 235 -5.65 16.83 17.28
CA ASP A 235 -5.20 18.21 17.11
C ASP A 235 -5.81 18.80 15.82
N ALA A 236 -6.26 20.05 15.86
CA ALA A 236 -6.95 20.68 14.72
C ALA A 236 -6.08 20.72 13.45
N GLU A 237 -4.79 20.94 13.60
CA GLU A 237 -3.81 20.98 12.53
C GLU A 237 -3.64 19.59 11.89
N TYR A 238 -3.57 18.54 12.71
CA TYR A 238 -3.48 17.16 12.22
C TYR A 238 -4.75 16.77 11.46
N GLU A 239 -5.92 17.06 12.04
CA GLU A 239 -7.21 16.74 11.40
C GLU A 239 -7.40 17.51 10.07
N ALA A 240 -6.86 18.73 9.96
CA ALA A 240 -6.86 19.48 8.70
C ALA A 240 -6.00 18.79 7.63
N ILE A 241 -4.83 18.27 7.98
CA ILE A 241 -3.94 17.51 7.08
C ILE A 241 -4.64 16.24 6.57
N ILE A 242 -5.22 15.47 7.47
CA ILE A 242 -5.93 14.22 7.12
C ILE A 242 -7.15 14.52 6.23
N THR A 243 -7.90 15.58 6.56
CA THR A 243 -9.06 16.02 5.77
C THR A 243 -8.65 16.46 4.37
N GLU A 244 -7.50 17.11 4.19
CA GLU A 244 -7.01 17.53 2.88
C GLU A 244 -6.74 16.32 1.98
N VAL A 245 -6.04 15.29 2.48
CA VAL A 245 -5.77 14.07 1.71
C VAL A 245 -7.08 13.36 1.33
N ALA A 246 -8.00 13.21 2.28
CA ALA A 246 -9.30 12.57 2.03
C ALA A 246 -10.14 13.37 1.02
N THR A 247 -10.12 14.70 1.11
CA THR A 247 -10.85 15.60 0.18
C THR A 247 -10.24 15.55 -1.21
N ALA A 248 -8.91 15.52 -1.34
CA ALA A 248 -8.21 15.38 -2.61
C ALA A 248 -8.64 14.10 -3.35
N ALA A 249 -8.68 12.97 -2.65
CA ALA A 249 -9.12 11.71 -3.22
C ALA A 249 -10.60 11.78 -3.65
N LYS A 250 -11.48 12.27 -2.78
CA LYS A 250 -12.92 12.38 -3.04
C LYS A 250 -13.22 13.30 -4.24
N ASP A 251 -12.59 14.46 -4.31
CA ASP A 251 -12.82 15.45 -5.38
C ASP A 251 -12.36 14.91 -6.74
N ALA A 252 -11.35 14.04 -6.76
CA ALA A 252 -10.89 13.33 -7.96
C ALA A 252 -11.73 12.09 -8.30
N GLY A 253 -12.62 11.66 -7.41
CA GLY A 253 -13.46 10.46 -7.61
C GLY A 253 -12.72 9.13 -7.38
N ILE A 254 -11.61 9.16 -6.65
CA ILE A 254 -10.85 7.98 -6.22
C ILE A 254 -11.06 7.71 -4.71
N HIS A 255 -10.44 6.66 -4.18
CA HIS A 255 -10.65 6.23 -2.81
C HIS A 255 -9.68 6.91 -1.83
N ALA A 256 -10.21 7.40 -0.71
CA ALA A 256 -9.40 7.77 0.43
C ALA A 256 -9.15 6.52 1.29
N CYS A 257 -7.87 6.23 1.55
CA CYS A 257 -7.40 5.08 2.32
C CYS A 257 -6.82 5.50 3.65
N ALA A 258 -7.00 4.67 4.68
CA ALA A 258 -6.58 4.97 6.04
C ALA A 258 -6.35 3.71 6.88
N PRO A 259 -5.78 3.80 8.10
CA PRO A 259 -5.83 2.71 9.07
C PRO A 259 -7.27 2.32 9.42
N LEU A 260 -7.54 1.03 9.57
CA LEU A 260 -8.90 0.51 9.86
C LEU A 260 -9.52 1.06 11.16
N ARG A 261 -8.70 1.57 12.10
CA ARG A 261 -9.21 2.24 13.30
C ARG A 261 -10.03 3.51 13.01
N TRP A 262 -9.93 4.05 11.78
CA TRP A 262 -10.72 5.18 11.30
C TRP A 262 -11.95 4.75 10.48
N ALA A 263 -12.40 3.49 10.62
CA ALA A 263 -13.54 2.97 9.86
C ALA A 263 -14.88 3.69 10.14
N ASP A 264 -14.96 4.44 11.23
CA ASP A 264 -16.09 5.30 11.58
C ASP A 264 -16.04 6.70 10.93
N ARG A 265 -14.93 7.04 10.27
CA ARG A 265 -14.78 8.27 9.48
C ARG A 265 -15.32 8.04 8.06
N PRO A 266 -16.45 8.69 7.69
CA PRO A 266 -17.18 8.37 6.45
C PRO A 266 -16.44 8.77 5.17
N GLU A 267 -15.40 9.58 5.25
CA GLU A 267 -14.56 9.98 4.13
C GLU A 267 -13.66 8.86 3.61
N PHE A 268 -13.37 7.83 4.43
CA PHE A 268 -12.50 6.72 4.05
C PHE A 268 -13.30 5.49 3.60
N THR A 269 -12.84 4.88 2.52
CA THR A 269 -13.45 3.70 1.89
C THR A 269 -12.45 2.59 1.58
N CYS A 270 -11.20 2.77 2.00
CA CYS A 270 -10.11 1.82 1.82
C CYS A 270 -9.29 1.76 3.11
N PHE A 271 -8.97 0.56 3.60
CA PHE A 271 -8.41 0.42 4.94
C PHE A 271 -7.27 -0.57 5.02
N GLN A 272 -6.22 -0.18 5.76
CA GLN A 272 -5.19 -1.07 6.26
C GLN A 272 -5.64 -1.64 7.61
N ALA A 273 -5.85 -2.94 7.68
CA ALA A 273 -6.16 -3.65 8.91
C ALA A 273 -4.89 -4.02 9.69
N ALA A 274 -5.12 -4.52 10.89
CA ALA A 274 -4.05 -4.91 11.80
C ALA A 274 -3.20 -6.06 11.27
N THR A 275 -1.99 -6.18 11.85
CA THR A 275 -1.04 -7.24 11.54
C THR A 275 -1.53 -8.61 12.01
N GLU A 276 -0.93 -9.67 11.46
CA GLU A 276 -1.15 -11.06 11.89
C GLU A 276 -0.93 -11.24 13.39
N GLY A 277 0.09 -10.60 13.95
CA GLY A 277 0.39 -10.68 15.39
C GLY A 277 -0.76 -10.12 16.24
N ALA A 278 -1.33 -8.98 15.87
CA ALA A 278 -2.48 -8.41 16.55
C ALA A 278 -3.73 -9.30 16.40
N ASN A 279 -3.93 -9.89 15.21
CA ASN A 279 -5.05 -10.81 14.97
C ASN A 279 -4.95 -12.09 15.79
N ILE A 280 -3.74 -12.68 15.91
CA ILE A 280 -3.49 -13.86 16.73
C ILE A 280 -3.83 -13.56 18.20
N ARG A 281 -3.38 -12.42 18.74
CA ARG A 281 -3.67 -12.05 20.13
C ARG A 281 -5.16 -11.85 20.39
N ARG A 282 -5.86 -11.14 19.50
CA ARG A 282 -7.32 -10.93 19.61
C ARG A 282 -8.08 -12.26 19.54
N GLY A 283 -7.69 -13.13 18.60
CA GLY A 283 -8.28 -14.45 18.46
C GLY A 283 -8.09 -15.31 19.72
N ALA A 284 -6.88 -15.37 20.26
CA ALA A 284 -6.59 -16.11 21.50
C ALA A 284 -7.34 -15.52 22.71
N ALA A 285 -7.43 -14.20 22.83
CA ALA A 285 -8.19 -13.55 23.90
C ALA A 285 -9.69 -13.90 23.82
N ALA A 286 -10.27 -13.85 22.61
CA ALA A 286 -11.68 -14.22 22.40
C ALA A 286 -11.94 -15.70 22.72
N GLU A 287 -11.05 -16.61 22.34
CA GLU A 287 -11.15 -18.03 22.68
C GLU A 287 -11.10 -18.28 24.19
N LEU A 288 -10.18 -17.61 24.88
CA LEU A 288 -10.06 -17.72 26.36
C LEU A 288 -11.28 -17.13 27.06
N GLN A 289 -11.84 -16.04 26.55
CA GLN A 289 -13.07 -15.47 27.08
C GLN A 289 -14.24 -16.46 26.93
N GLN A 290 -14.43 -17.03 25.74
CA GLN A 290 -15.47 -18.05 25.50
C GLN A 290 -15.30 -19.28 26.39
N ALA A 291 -14.05 -19.71 26.64
CA ALA A 291 -13.76 -20.80 27.54
C ALA A 291 -14.14 -20.44 29.01
N ALA A 292 -13.82 -19.22 29.46
CA ALA A 292 -14.19 -18.74 30.77
C ALA A 292 -15.72 -18.65 30.96
N GLU A 293 -16.46 -18.21 29.97
CA GLU A 293 -17.93 -18.17 29.96
C GLU A 293 -18.54 -19.56 30.03
N ARG A 294 -17.97 -20.54 29.29
CA ARG A 294 -18.49 -21.92 29.23
C ARG A 294 -18.18 -22.73 30.46
N PHE A 295 -16.98 -22.62 31.02
CA PHE A 295 -16.51 -23.46 32.10
C PHE A 295 -16.58 -22.78 33.47
N GLY A 296 -17.01 -21.53 33.55
CA GLY A 296 -16.87 -20.66 34.70
C GLY A 296 -15.40 -20.32 34.96
N SER A 297 -15.11 -19.36 35.77
CA SER A 297 -13.76 -19.14 36.29
C SER A 297 -13.44 -20.22 37.30
N SER A 298 -13.30 -21.47 36.84
CA SER A 298 -12.80 -22.56 37.70
C SER A 298 -11.32 -22.26 37.98
N GLY A 299 -11.14 -21.40 38.98
CA GLY A 299 -9.84 -21.17 39.56
C GLY A 299 -9.25 -22.51 40.01
N GLY A 300 -8.26 -23.00 39.28
CA GLY A 300 -7.37 -24.03 39.78
C GLY A 300 -6.89 -23.59 41.14
N GLY A 301 -7.19 -24.41 42.17
CA GLY A 301 -6.88 -24.13 43.55
C GLY A 301 -5.40 -23.89 43.80
N GLY A 302 -5.06 -22.63 43.96
CA GLY A 302 -3.80 -22.12 44.47
C GLY A 302 -4.13 -20.91 45.32
N ALA A 303 -3.93 -21.02 46.59
CA ALA A 303 -4.30 -20.05 47.60
C ALA A 303 -3.85 -18.62 47.25
N GLY A 304 -4.81 -17.69 47.15
CA GLY A 304 -4.62 -16.29 47.54
C GLY A 304 -3.90 -15.34 46.61
N ARG A 305 -4.10 -15.43 45.28
CA ARG A 305 -3.84 -14.31 44.41
C ARG A 305 -5.10 -14.05 43.57
N THR A 306 -5.83 -12.99 43.88
CA THR A 306 -6.75 -12.40 42.95
C THR A 306 -5.91 -12.03 41.69
N ALA A 307 -6.12 -12.73 40.57
CA ALA A 307 -5.45 -12.35 39.33
C ALA A 307 -5.86 -10.92 39.03
N SER A 308 -4.88 -10.01 38.98
CA SER A 308 -5.10 -8.63 38.59
C SER A 308 -5.67 -8.61 37.17
N SER A 309 -6.79 -7.92 36.96
CA SER A 309 -7.40 -7.72 35.65
C SER A 309 -6.47 -6.90 34.70
N ALA A 310 -5.45 -6.27 35.26
CA ALA A 310 -4.41 -5.57 34.52
C ALA A 310 -3.41 -6.49 33.81
N GLY A 311 -3.29 -7.76 34.21
CA GLY A 311 -2.26 -8.69 33.72
C GLY A 311 -2.27 -8.85 32.18
N PRO A 312 -3.41 -9.17 31.53
CA PRO A 312 -3.51 -9.28 30.09
C PRO A 312 -3.21 -7.94 29.35
N THR A 313 -3.72 -6.84 29.91
CA THR A 313 -3.50 -5.49 29.34
C THR A 313 -2.04 -5.07 29.41
N LEU A 314 -1.35 -5.33 30.52
CA LEU A 314 0.08 -5.07 30.66
C LEU A 314 0.93 -5.93 29.72
N ALA A 315 0.55 -7.20 29.53
CA ALA A 315 1.21 -8.08 28.57
C ALA A 315 1.07 -7.55 27.14
N ASN A 316 -0.11 -7.06 26.78
CA ASN A 316 -0.35 -6.46 25.49
C ASN A 316 0.47 -5.18 25.29
N LEU A 317 0.43 -4.23 26.23
CA LEU A 317 1.25 -3.02 26.18
C LEU A 317 2.76 -3.33 26.08
N THR A 318 3.23 -4.37 26.74
CA THR A 318 4.65 -4.76 26.69
C THR A 318 5.02 -5.36 25.34
N ALA A 319 4.14 -6.16 24.73
CA ALA A 319 4.38 -6.79 23.45
C ALA A 319 4.30 -5.79 22.29
N GLU A 320 3.29 -4.89 22.30
CA GLU A 320 3.00 -3.98 21.21
C GLU A 320 3.82 -2.69 21.26
N CYS A 321 4.30 -2.30 22.42
CA CYS A 321 5.11 -1.10 22.62
C CYS A 321 6.57 -1.43 22.91
N SER A 322 7.09 -2.56 22.44
CA SER A 322 8.52 -2.86 22.50
C SER A 322 9.26 -2.05 21.44
N SER A 323 10.56 -1.78 21.65
CA SER A 323 11.41 -1.00 20.73
C SER A 323 11.55 -1.59 19.31
N ILE A 324 10.89 -2.70 19.02
CA ILE A 324 10.90 -3.42 17.73
C ILE A 324 9.52 -3.32 17.06
N THR A 325 8.50 -2.76 17.73
CA THR A 325 7.12 -2.72 17.22
C THR A 325 6.77 -1.38 16.61
N TYR A 326 5.95 -1.43 15.60
CA TYR A 326 5.40 -0.29 14.86
C TYR A 326 4.61 0.64 15.80
N GLU A 327 4.74 1.95 15.60
CA GLU A 327 4.01 2.98 16.36
C GLU A 327 2.50 2.75 16.39
N ALA A 328 1.90 2.39 15.24
CA ALA A 328 0.47 2.13 15.14
C ALA A 328 -0.02 0.98 16.04
N ASP A 329 0.79 -0.07 16.23
CA ASP A 329 0.45 -1.19 17.10
C ASP A 329 0.52 -0.77 18.57
N CYS A 330 1.47 0.11 18.92
CA CYS A 330 1.58 0.67 20.27
C CYS A 330 0.41 1.59 20.58
N PHE A 331 -0.03 2.45 19.65
CA PHE A 331 -1.22 3.27 19.84
C PHE A 331 -2.47 2.43 20.04
N SER A 332 -2.70 1.43 19.19
CA SER A 332 -3.81 0.49 19.33
C SER A 332 -3.77 -0.27 20.67
N ALA A 333 -2.58 -0.58 21.17
CA ALA A 333 -2.42 -1.20 22.47
C ALA A 333 -2.75 -0.23 23.63
N VAL A 334 -2.39 1.04 23.51
CA VAL A 334 -2.73 2.09 24.49
C VAL A 334 -4.23 2.37 24.47
N GLU A 335 -4.89 2.41 23.31
CA GLU A 335 -6.34 2.53 23.18
C GLU A 335 -7.06 1.36 23.84
N SER A 336 -6.67 0.13 23.50
CA SER A 336 -7.22 -1.08 24.13
C SER A 336 -7.01 -1.09 25.64
N ALA A 337 -5.91 -0.55 26.13
CA ALA A 337 -5.62 -0.42 27.55
C ALA A 337 -6.51 0.64 28.21
N ALA A 338 -6.76 1.76 27.54
CA ALA A 338 -7.65 2.82 28.02
C ALA A 338 -9.11 2.33 28.09
N GLU A 339 -9.60 1.64 27.07
CA GLU A 339 -10.93 1.02 27.05
C GLU A 339 -11.08 -0.01 28.19
N ALA A 340 -10.13 -0.94 28.31
CA ALA A 340 -10.16 -1.95 29.36
C ALA A 340 -10.14 -1.33 30.76
N ALA A 341 -9.42 -0.22 30.94
CA ALA A 341 -9.32 0.48 32.22
C ALA A 341 -10.67 0.98 32.73
N THR A 342 -11.63 1.30 31.85
CA THR A 342 -12.97 1.80 32.27
C THR A 342 -13.69 0.86 33.23
N SER A 343 -13.45 -0.45 33.13
CA SER A 343 -14.08 -1.49 33.92
C SER A 343 -13.17 -2.06 35.05
N MET A 344 -11.97 -1.53 35.21
CA MET A 344 -10.96 -2.05 36.16
C MET A 344 -11.02 -1.38 37.54
N SER A 345 -10.41 -2.04 38.51
CA SER A 345 -10.19 -1.47 39.85
C SER A 345 -9.19 -0.30 39.80
N ASP A 346 -9.26 0.59 40.79
CA ASP A 346 -8.32 1.74 40.87
C ASP A 346 -6.86 1.29 40.98
N SER A 347 -6.60 0.14 41.64
CA SER A 347 -5.26 -0.42 41.71
C SER A 347 -4.75 -0.92 40.37
N ASP A 348 -5.61 -1.53 39.55
CA ASP A 348 -5.28 -2.02 38.24
C ASP A 348 -5.08 -0.82 37.24
N LYS A 349 -5.96 0.20 37.31
CA LYS A 349 -5.79 1.46 36.56
C LYS A 349 -4.45 2.14 36.86
N ALA A 350 -4.09 2.19 38.15
CA ALA A 350 -2.80 2.78 38.54
C ALA A 350 -1.59 1.99 38.02
N LEU A 351 -1.73 0.66 37.88
CA LEU A 351 -0.67 -0.18 37.33
C LEU A 351 -0.50 0.04 35.80
N ILE A 352 -1.60 0.08 35.05
CA ILE A 352 -1.63 0.36 33.62
C ILE A 352 -1.14 1.79 33.36
N GLY A 353 -1.65 2.76 34.11
CA GLY A 353 -1.24 4.17 34.00
C GLY A 353 0.26 4.37 34.20
N ARG A 354 0.89 3.64 35.13
CA ARG A 354 2.36 3.66 35.27
C ARG A 354 3.06 3.16 34.00
N ARG A 355 2.57 2.04 33.44
CA ARG A 355 3.18 1.48 32.22
C ARG A 355 3.04 2.43 31.02
N VAL A 356 1.86 3.03 30.85
CA VAL A 356 1.64 4.03 29.78
C VAL A 356 2.53 5.27 29.98
N ARG A 357 2.74 5.75 31.21
CA ARG A 357 3.72 6.84 31.46
C ARG A 357 5.14 6.46 31.06
N GLU A 358 5.58 5.23 31.32
CA GLU A 358 6.90 4.74 30.89
C GLU A 358 7.01 4.77 29.35
N LEU A 359 5.95 4.34 28.65
CA LEU A 359 5.90 4.36 27.19
C LEU A 359 5.89 5.77 26.62
N ILE A 360 5.14 6.69 27.22
CA ILE A 360 5.13 8.11 26.89
C ILE A 360 6.53 8.72 27.04
N ALA A 361 7.22 8.39 28.13
CA ALA A 361 8.58 8.90 28.37
C ALA A 361 9.60 8.32 27.39
N ALA A 362 9.39 7.10 26.92
CA ALA A 362 10.25 6.44 25.93
C ALA A 362 9.98 6.93 24.50
N ASN A 363 8.81 7.53 24.24
CA ASN A 363 8.38 7.97 22.89
C ASN A 363 7.95 9.45 22.91
N PRO A 364 8.88 10.41 23.00
CA PRO A 364 8.58 11.83 23.15
C PRO A 364 7.77 12.43 21.99
N SER A 365 7.99 11.96 20.77
CA SER A 365 7.28 12.39 19.56
C SER A 365 5.79 12.07 19.58
N GLN A 366 5.38 11.06 20.34
CA GLN A 366 3.99 10.55 20.41
C GLN A 366 3.35 10.82 21.77
N ALA A 367 4.06 11.48 22.65
CA ALA A 367 3.65 11.69 24.02
C ALA A 367 2.28 12.37 24.16
N SER A 368 1.96 13.31 23.29
CA SER A 368 0.70 14.07 23.31
C SER A 368 -0.49 13.15 22.99
N GLN A 369 -0.38 12.36 21.93
CA GLN A 369 -1.42 11.45 21.50
C GLN A 369 -1.66 10.31 22.51
N MET A 370 -0.59 9.67 22.99
CA MET A 370 -0.69 8.64 24.02
C MET A 370 -1.35 9.16 25.31
N ARG A 371 -1.03 10.40 25.73
CA ARG A 371 -1.69 11.03 26.88
C ARG A 371 -3.16 11.26 26.63
N SER A 372 -3.54 11.77 25.47
CA SER A 372 -4.93 12.02 25.10
C SER A 372 -5.76 10.74 25.18
N ILE A 373 -5.30 9.68 24.54
CA ILE A 373 -5.95 8.37 24.53
C ILE A 373 -6.08 7.80 25.95
N ALA A 374 -4.99 7.78 26.69
CA ALA A 374 -4.96 7.21 28.04
C ALA A 374 -5.87 7.99 29.02
N SER A 375 -5.88 9.31 28.93
CA SER A 375 -6.73 10.18 29.76
C SER A 375 -8.21 10.00 29.44
N ALA A 376 -8.58 9.80 28.17
CA ALA A 376 -9.95 9.50 27.75
C ALA A 376 -10.47 8.20 28.40
N GLY A 377 -9.60 7.19 28.59
CA GLY A 377 -9.91 5.93 29.31
C GLY A 377 -9.84 6.04 30.84
N GLY A 378 -9.59 7.22 31.39
CA GLY A 378 -9.49 7.45 32.84
C GLY A 378 -8.20 6.95 33.49
N LEU A 379 -7.13 6.77 32.70
CA LEU A 379 -5.80 6.47 33.20
C LEU A 379 -5.09 7.76 33.65
N ASP A 380 -4.52 7.74 34.84
CA ASP A 380 -3.62 8.81 35.29
C ASP A 380 -2.24 8.63 34.65
N VAL A 381 -1.92 9.48 33.69
CA VAL A 381 -0.67 9.44 32.93
C VAL A 381 0.21 10.67 33.14
N GLY A 382 -0.15 11.56 34.05
CA GLY A 382 0.65 12.72 34.50
C GLY A 382 0.61 13.91 33.58
#